data_a03872eb8d12967364c03a4fe10cccca
#
_entry.id   a03872eb8d12967364c03a4fe10cccca
#
_cell.length_a   1.000
_cell.length_b   1.000
_cell.length_c   1.000
_cell.angle_alpha   90.00
_cell.angle_beta   90.00
_cell.angle_gamma   90.00
#
_symmetry.space_group_name_H-M   'P 1'
#
loop_
_entity.id
_entity.type
_entity.pdbx_description
1 polymer ?
#
loop_
_entity_poly.entity_id
_entity_poly.type
_entity_poly.pdbx_seq_one_letter_code
_entity_poly.pdbx_strand_id
1 'polypeptide(L)'
;MNTGIQTIHAREILDSRGNPTVEVEVTLNDGSFGRAAVPSGASTGIHEALELRDGDKARYGGKGVRKAVGHVTHEIKAALIGMDALDQGAVDRAMLALDGTPHKEKLGANAILGVSLAVARTAANACNLPLFRYLGGAAACRLPVPMFNILNGGSHANWQGTDLQEFMIAPVGAANFAEALRWGSEVYHALKKVLKDGGYSVGVGDEGGFAPVLKRNSDAMDLIVQAIKQAGYRPGDDVVIALDPASSGFYEDGLYNLRTEGRKVDAAEMVAMYADWVVKYPFVVLEDGLAEDDWAGWKLLNAELGDKIELVGDDLFVTNVERIQRGIEENVANAVLIKLNQIGSLTETVAAVNLAYGANWGAMVSHRSGETVDSFIADLTVALGTGHLKTGAPCRGERVEKYNQLMRIEEALGNSAVYAGRKAFVR
;
A
#
# COMPACT_ATOMS: atom_id res chain seq x y z
N MET A 1 6.26 -25.86 23.30
CA MET A 1 6.48 -24.39 23.15
C MET A 1 5.76 -23.67 24.27
N ASN A 2 6.40 -22.71 24.90
CA ASN A 2 5.73 -21.82 25.85
C ASN A 2 5.56 -20.46 25.16
N THR A 3 4.49 -20.31 24.41
CA THR A 3 4.21 -19.18 23.51
C THR A 3 3.51 -18.00 24.19
N GLY A 4 3.44 -18.03 25.53
CA GLY A 4 2.98 -16.89 26.32
C GLY A 4 3.89 -15.66 26.14
N ILE A 5 3.29 -14.49 25.94
CA ILE A 5 4.02 -13.22 25.81
C ILE A 5 4.73 -12.90 27.13
N GLN A 6 6.05 -12.85 27.11
CA GLN A 6 6.89 -12.56 28.27
C GLN A 6 7.10 -11.06 28.46
N THR A 7 7.42 -10.37 27.35
CA THR A 7 7.63 -8.92 27.40
C THR A 7 7.33 -8.26 26.06
N ILE A 8 6.91 -7.00 26.14
CA ILE A 8 6.71 -6.11 25.00
C ILE A 8 7.53 -4.84 25.28
N HIS A 9 8.30 -4.40 24.29
CA HIS A 9 9.06 -3.17 24.32
C HIS A 9 8.79 -2.36 23.06
N ALA A 10 8.71 -1.04 23.20
CA ALA A 10 8.56 -0.15 22.06
C ALA A 10 9.55 1.00 22.13
N ARG A 11 9.89 1.52 20.94
CA ARG A 11 10.73 2.71 20.80
C ARG A 11 10.26 3.58 19.65
N GLU A 12 10.72 4.81 19.67
CA GLU A 12 10.60 5.72 18.55
C GLU A 12 11.79 5.52 17.62
N ILE A 13 11.51 5.32 16.33
CA ILE A 13 12.50 5.27 15.24
C ILE A 13 12.16 6.32 14.19
N LEU A 14 12.96 6.48 13.14
CA LEU A 14 12.66 7.37 12.02
C LEU A 14 12.14 6.59 10.82
N ASP A 15 11.13 7.16 10.16
CA ASP A 15 10.66 6.72 8.85
C ASP A 15 11.56 7.26 7.70
N SER A 16 11.27 6.88 6.47
CA SER A 16 12.02 7.28 5.26
C SER A 16 12.00 8.78 4.97
N ARG A 17 11.10 9.53 5.63
CA ARG A 17 11.01 10.99 5.55
C ARG A 17 11.70 11.70 6.71
N GLY A 18 12.32 10.94 7.64
CA GLY A 18 12.94 11.45 8.85
C GLY A 18 11.93 11.85 9.94
N ASN A 19 10.68 11.43 9.85
CA ASN A 19 9.68 11.64 10.90
C ASN A 19 9.68 10.43 11.87
N PRO A 20 9.39 10.66 13.16
CA PRO A 20 9.26 9.59 14.13
C PRO A 20 8.13 8.62 13.79
N THR A 21 8.37 7.33 14.03
CA THR A 21 7.36 6.27 14.00
C THR A 21 7.64 5.23 15.10
N VAL A 22 6.71 4.28 15.29
CA VAL A 22 6.76 3.28 16.36
C VAL A 22 7.41 2.00 15.84
N GLU A 23 8.38 1.48 16.61
CA GLU A 23 8.89 0.12 16.48
C GLU A 23 8.60 -0.66 17.76
N VAL A 24 8.11 -1.90 17.61
CA VAL A 24 7.73 -2.78 18.72
C VAL A 24 8.52 -4.08 18.65
N GLU A 25 8.96 -4.56 19.81
CA GLU A 25 9.59 -5.85 20.05
C GLU A 25 8.75 -6.70 20.99
N VAL A 26 8.59 -7.97 20.66
CA VAL A 26 7.89 -8.96 21.49
C VAL A 26 8.82 -10.13 21.74
N THR A 27 8.87 -10.62 22.99
CA THR A 27 9.59 -11.84 23.37
C THR A 27 8.63 -12.77 24.09
N LEU A 28 8.66 -14.07 23.78
CA LEU A 28 7.87 -15.12 24.42
C LEU A 28 8.63 -15.84 25.51
N ASN A 29 7.92 -16.62 26.33
CA ASN A 29 8.50 -17.38 27.42
C ASN A 29 9.52 -18.45 26.99
N ASP A 30 9.45 -18.92 25.73
CA ASP A 30 10.43 -19.83 25.14
C ASP A 30 11.65 -19.13 24.54
N GLY A 31 11.73 -17.79 24.62
CA GLY A 31 12.80 -16.96 24.08
C GLY A 31 12.62 -16.54 22.63
N SER A 32 11.54 -16.96 21.98
CA SER A 32 11.23 -16.49 20.63
C SER A 32 11.02 -14.97 20.60
N PHE A 33 11.56 -14.31 19.57
CA PHE A 33 11.63 -12.87 19.44
C PHE A 33 11.13 -12.41 18.07
N GLY A 34 10.42 -11.28 18.03
CA GLY A 34 10.01 -10.61 16.80
C GLY A 34 9.95 -9.11 16.98
N ARG A 35 10.14 -8.39 15.87
CA ARG A 35 10.12 -6.93 15.79
C ARG A 35 9.31 -6.48 14.61
N ALA A 36 8.57 -5.38 14.75
CA ALA A 36 7.86 -4.73 13.66
C ALA A 36 7.93 -3.21 13.77
N ALA A 37 7.99 -2.54 12.64
CA ALA A 37 7.97 -1.08 12.55
C ALA A 37 6.77 -0.61 11.74
N VAL A 38 6.09 0.43 12.21
CA VAL A 38 4.84 0.93 11.63
C VAL A 38 5.12 2.00 10.57
N PRO A 39 4.53 1.92 9.37
CA PRO A 39 4.63 2.98 8.38
C PRO A 39 3.71 4.16 8.72
N SER A 40 3.92 5.31 8.04
CA SER A 40 3.16 6.55 8.26
C SER A 40 2.74 7.19 6.93
N GLY A 41 1.48 7.61 6.80
CA GLY A 41 0.97 8.30 5.61
C GLY A 41 1.44 9.76 5.51
N ALA A 42 1.51 10.29 4.27
CA ALA A 42 1.58 11.73 4.00
C ALA A 42 0.21 12.26 3.59
N SER A 43 -0.41 11.59 2.62
CA SER A 43 -1.83 11.73 2.30
C SER A 43 -2.59 10.71 3.13
N THR A 44 -3.61 11.14 3.87
CA THR A 44 -4.41 10.26 4.73
C THR A 44 -5.88 10.52 4.45
N GLY A 45 -6.63 9.46 4.17
CA GLY A 45 -8.09 9.51 4.08
C GLY A 45 -8.70 9.98 5.42
N ILE A 46 -9.75 10.78 5.36
CA ILE A 46 -10.38 11.34 6.58
C ILE A 46 -11.01 10.27 7.47
N HIS A 47 -11.19 9.07 6.95
CA HIS A 47 -11.81 7.93 7.63
C HIS A 47 -10.78 6.92 8.18
N GLU A 48 -9.47 7.18 8.07
CA GLU A 48 -8.44 6.31 8.62
C GLU A 48 -8.47 6.26 10.15
N ALA A 49 -8.03 5.14 10.72
CA ALA A 49 -7.77 5.05 12.15
C ALA A 49 -6.64 6.01 12.57
N LEU A 50 -6.73 6.55 13.79
CA LEU A 50 -5.86 7.62 14.25
C LEU A 50 -4.41 7.16 14.42
N GLU A 51 -3.49 7.76 13.66
CA GLU A 51 -2.06 7.73 13.99
C GLU A 51 -1.77 8.70 15.14
N LEU A 52 -1.53 8.17 16.34
CA LEU A 52 -1.34 9.00 17.54
C LEU A 52 0.01 9.71 17.50
N ARG A 53 -0.02 11.04 17.47
CA ARG A 53 1.13 11.95 17.53
C ARG A 53 1.15 12.73 18.85
N ASP A 54 2.35 13.11 19.32
CA ASP A 54 2.52 13.81 20.59
C ASP A 54 1.93 15.22 20.58
N GLY A 55 1.98 15.91 19.43
CA GLY A 55 1.51 17.30 19.26
C GLY A 55 2.46 18.35 19.86
N ASP A 56 3.55 17.95 20.51
CA ASP A 56 4.54 18.86 21.07
C ASP A 56 5.41 19.50 19.98
N LYS A 57 5.15 20.76 19.68
CA LYS A 57 5.83 21.51 18.62
C LYS A 57 7.34 21.67 18.85
N ALA A 58 7.80 21.61 20.13
CA ALA A 58 9.22 21.71 20.46
C ALA A 58 10.01 20.46 20.08
N ARG A 59 9.31 19.34 19.79
CA ARG A 59 9.92 18.07 19.47
C ARG A 59 9.37 17.51 18.13
N TYR A 60 10.26 17.34 17.14
CA TYR A 60 9.89 16.90 15.78
C TYR A 60 8.72 17.69 15.15
N GLY A 61 8.58 18.98 15.51
CA GLY A 61 7.48 19.82 15.00
C GLY A 61 6.07 19.30 15.38
N GLY A 62 5.95 18.51 16.44
CA GLY A 62 4.70 17.89 16.89
C GLY A 62 4.48 16.45 16.43
N LYS A 63 5.37 15.92 15.59
CA LYS A 63 5.23 14.57 14.99
C LYS A 63 5.80 13.44 15.85
N GLY A 64 6.27 13.70 17.09
CA GLY A 64 6.74 12.66 18.01
C GLY A 64 5.68 11.58 18.26
N VAL A 65 6.12 10.37 18.71
CA VAL A 65 5.22 9.23 18.96
C VAL A 65 5.43 8.64 20.37
N ARG A 66 5.96 9.43 21.31
CA ARG A 66 6.21 8.97 22.69
C ARG A 66 4.93 8.54 23.41
N LYS A 67 3.78 9.16 23.14
CA LYS A 67 2.48 8.74 23.70
C LYS A 67 2.14 7.33 23.23
N ALA A 68 2.23 7.06 21.95
CA ALA A 68 1.98 5.72 21.39
C ALA A 68 2.98 4.69 21.96
N VAL A 69 4.27 5.01 22.07
CA VAL A 69 5.29 4.19 22.72
C VAL A 69 4.93 3.95 24.19
N GLY A 70 4.45 4.97 24.92
CA GLY A 70 3.97 4.86 26.28
C GLY A 70 2.81 3.87 26.42
N HIS A 71 1.80 3.95 25.56
CA HIS A 71 0.67 3.02 25.55
C HIS A 71 1.11 1.57 25.29
N VAL A 72 2.07 1.35 24.36
CA VAL A 72 2.62 0.01 24.16
C VAL A 72 3.33 -0.52 25.42
N THR A 73 4.18 0.30 26.04
CA THR A 73 5.05 -0.15 27.14
C THR A 73 4.33 -0.27 28.49
N HIS A 74 3.15 0.33 28.62
CA HIS A 74 2.37 0.29 29.87
C HIS A 74 1.03 -0.43 29.67
N GLU A 75 0.02 0.19 29.08
CA GLU A 75 -1.34 -0.32 29.03
C GLU A 75 -1.45 -1.59 28.21
N ILE A 76 -0.94 -1.58 26.95
CA ILE A 76 -1.02 -2.74 26.06
C ILE A 76 -0.19 -3.89 26.63
N LYS A 77 1.05 -3.62 27.06
CA LYS A 77 1.89 -4.64 27.69
C LYS A 77 1.20 -5.28 28.88
N ALA A 78 0.62 -4.50 29.81
CA ALA A 78 -0.06 -5.03 31.00
C ALA A 78 -1.24 -5.95 30.65
N ALA A 79 -1.97 -5.63 29.55
CA ALA A 79 -3.11 -6.43 29.09
C ALA A 79 -2.71 -7.73 28.39
N LEU A 80 -1.53 -7.77 27.75
CA LEU A 80 -1.14 -8.89 26.88
C LEU A 80 -0.14 -9.88 27.50
N ILE A 81 0.56 -9.52 28.59
CA ILE A 81 1.51 -10.43 29.27
C ILE A 81 0.81 -11.73 29.66
N GLY A 82 1.42 -12.85 29.28
CA GLY A 82 0.93 -14.21 29.52
C GLY A 82 -0.07 -14.72 28.47
N MET A 83 -0.60 -13.87 27.59
CA MET A 83 -1.44 -14.33 26.48
C MET A 83 -0.64 -15.16 25.49
N ASP A 84 -1.28 -16.14 24.87
CA ASP A 84 -0.68 -16.97 23.83
C ASP A 84 -0.52 -16.16 22.53
N ALA A 85 0.72 -15.97 22.09
CA ALA A 85 1.04 -15.27 20.83
C ALA A 85 0.52 -15.98 19.59
N LEU A 86 0.22 -17.28 19.66
CA LEU A 86 -0.38 -18.03 18.54
C LEU A 86 -1.87 -17.71 18.34
N ASP A 87 -2.55 -17.17 19.34
CA ASP A 87 -3.93 -16.67 19.19
C ASP A 87 -3.92 -15.16 18.84
N GLN A 88 -3.48 -14.86 17.62
CA GLN A 88 -3.46 -13.49 17.09
C GLN A 88 -4.80 -12.79 17.26
N GLY A 89 -5.91 -13.53 17.06
CA GLY A 89 -7.25 -12.97 17.17
C GLY A 89 -7.58 -12.53 18.60
N ALA A 90 -7.17 -13.28 19.61
CA ALA A 90 -7.35 -12.89 21.02
C ALA A 90 -6.49 -11.68 21.37
N VAL A 91 -5.23 -11.65 20.91
CA VAL A 91 -4.31 -10.53 21.14
C VAL A 91 -4.87 -9.23 20.55
N ASP A 92 -5.27 -9.24 19.28
CA ASP A 92 -5.81 -8.05 18.62
C ASP A 92 -7.12 -7.60 19.26
N ARG A 93 -8.05 -8.53 19.56
CA ARG A 93 -9.30 -8.20 20.28
C ARG A 93 -9.06 -7.58 21.65
N ALA A 94 -8.04 -8.04 22.39
CA ALA A 94 -7.72 -7.46 23.69
C ALA A 94 -7.26 -5.99 23.57
N MET A 95 -6.44 -5.67 22.55
CA MET A 95 -6.02 -4.30 22.27
C MET A 95 -7.18 -3.41 21.80
N LEU A 96 -8.04 -3.93 20.93
CA LEU A 96 -9.22 -3.20 20.44
C LEU A 96 -10.22 -2.91 21.56
N ALA A 97 -10.45 -3.87 22.46
CA ALA A 97 -11.29 -3.69 23.64
C ALA A 97 -10.69 -2.68 24.65
N LEU A 98 -9.35 -2.66 24.79
CA LEU A 98 -8.64 -1.72 25.64
C LEU A 98 -8.72 -0.28 25.11
N ASP A 99 -8.67 -0.10 23.79
CA ASP A 99 -8.91 1.19 23.14
C ASP A 99 -10.38 1.62 23.27
N GLY A 100 -11.29 0.79 22.83
CA GLY A 100 -12.74 0.97 22.97
C GLY A 100 -13.33 2.05 22.05
N THR A 101 -12.55 2.62 21.10
CA THR A 101 -13.01 3.63 20.15
C THR A 101 -12.97 3.11 18.72
N PRO A 102 -13.90 3.54 17.81
CA PRO A 102 -13.94 3.05 16.43
C PRO A 102 -12.65 3.35 15.64
N HIS A 103 -12.06 4.54 15.86
CA HIS A 103 -10.87 5.01 15.13
C HIS A 103 -9.58 4.89 15.95
N LYS A 104 -9.56 4.09 17.03
CA LYS A 104 -8.38 3.86 17.87
C LYS A 104 -7.78 5.13 18.46
N GLU A 105 -8.64 6.04 18.88
CA GLU A 105 -8.30 7.40 19.32
C GLU A 105 -7.60 7.43 20.68
N LYS A 106 -7.80 6.39 21.51
CA LYS A 106 -7.24 6.33 22.86
C LYS A 106 -5.78 5.84 22.87
N LEU A 107 -5.50 4.72 22.22
CA LEU A 107 -4.16 4.11 22.19
C LEU A 107 -3.34 4.52 20.96
N GLY A 108 -4.02 4.79 19.86
CA GLY A 108 -3.44 5.02 18.56
C GLY A 108 -3.31 3.76 17.70
N ALA A 109 -3.73 3.86 16.43
CA ALA A 109 -3.58 2.76 15.48
C ALA A 109 -2.12 2.31 15.30
N ASN A 110 -1.18 3.24 15.37
CA ASN A 110 0.26 2.95 15.29
C ASN A 110 0.77 2.12 16.49
N ALA A 111 0.27 2.36 17.71
CA ALA A 111 0.60 1.55 18.88
C ALA A 111 0.05 0.13 18.75
N ILE A 112 -1.23 0.00 18.39
CA ILE A 112 -1.92 -1.29 18.25
C ILE A 112 -1.28 -2.10 17.11
N LEU A 113 -1.08 -1.50 15.95
CA LEU A 113 -0.49 -2.18 14.79
C LEU A 113 0.93 -2.66 15.07
N GLY A 114 1.77 -1.83 15.69
CA GLY A 114 3.14 -2.22 16.03
C GLY A 114 3.19 -3.50 16.84
N VAL A 115 2.32 -3.65 17.85
CA VAL A 115 2.21 -4.85 18.66
C VAL A 115 1.64 -6.01 17.86
N SER A 116 0.55 -5.81 17.12
CA SER A 116 -0.10 -6.83 16.30
C SER A 116 0.89 -7.51 15.33
N LEU A 117 1.69 -6.71 14.62
CA LEU A 117 2.68 -7.21 13.66
C LEU A 117 3.88 -7.89 14.35
N ALA A 118 4.35 -7.33 15.48
CA ALA A 118 5.45 -7.91 16.23
C ALA A 118 5.06 -9.27 16.82
N VAL A 119 3.83 -9.42 17.33
CA VAL A 119 3.29 -10.69 17.81
C VAL A 119 3.25 -11.73 16.69
N ALA A 120 2.72 -11.38 15.51
CA ALA A 120 2.67 -12.30 14.37
C ALA A 120 4.06 -12.81 13.96
N ARG A 121 5.06 -11.92 13.91
CA ARG A 121 6.46 -12.34 13.64
C ARG A 121 7.04 -13.23 14.72
N THR A 122 6.80 -12.89 15.98
CA THR A 122 7.30 -13.68 17.10
C THR A 122 6.68 -15.07 17.10
N ALA A 123 5.38 -15.17 16.84
CA ALA A 123 4.65 -16.42 16.70
C ALA A 123 5.17 -17.27 15.52
N ALA A 124 5.44 -16.66 14.37
CA ALA A 124 6.06 -17.32 13.23
C ALA A 124 7.44 -17.91 13.60
N ASN A 125 8.26 -17.13 14.30
CA ASN A 125 9.58 -17.58 14.76
C ASN A 125 9.48 -18.69 15.80
N ALA A 126 8.52 -18.64 16.74
CA ALA A 126 8.24 -19.71 17.69
C ALA A 126 7.85 -21.02 16.98
N CYS A 127 7.10 -20.93 15.90
CA CYS A 127 6.74 -22.08 15.06
C CYS A 127 7.87 -22.52 14.10
N ASN A 128 8.99 -21.81 14.06
CA ASN A 128 10.09 -22.04 13.11
C ASN A 128 9.60 -22.00 11.64
N LEU A 129 8.70 -21.06 11.33
CA LEU A 129 8.14 -20.85 10.03
C LEU A 129 8.49 -19.45 9.49
N PRO A 130 8.75 -19.29 8.18
CA PRO A 130 8.76 -17.98 7.54
C PRO A 130 7.41 -17.31 7.73
N LEU A 131 7.38 -15.97 7.86
CA LEU A 131 6.16 -15.23 8.17
C LEU A 131 5.04 -15.48 7.16
N PHE A 132 5.33 -15.49 5.85
CA PHE A 132 4.33 -15.76 4.83
C PHE A 132 3.68 -17.16 4.98
N ARG A 133 4.47 -18.17 5.43
CA ARG A 133 3.97 -19.52 5.70
C ARG A 133 3.13 -19.58 6.96
N TYR A 134 3.55 -18.89 8.00
CA TYR A 134 2.80 -18.82 9.25
C TYR A 134 1.41 -18.21 9.03
N LEU A 135 1.36 -17.08 8.30
CA LEU A 135 0.11 -16.36 8.06
C LEU A 135 -0.79 -17.04 7.01
N GLY A 136 -0.22 -17.59 5.93
CA GLY A 136 -0.98 -18.09 4.78
C GLY A 136 -1.04 -19.61 4.65
N GLY A 137 -0.34 -20.35 5.53
CA GLY A 137 -0.35 -21.80 5.53
C GLY A 137 0.25 -22.42 4.24
N ALA A 138 -0.20 -23.63 3.93
CA ALA A 138 0.31 -24.40 2.80
C ALA A 138 0.03 -23.79 1.43
N ALA A 139 -1.03 -23.00 1.31
CA ALA A 139 -1.47 -22.36 0.05
C ALA A 139 -0.68 -21.09 -0.31
N ALA A 140 0.15 -20.56 0.59
CA ALA A 140 0.95 -19.36 0.37
C ALA A 140 2.10 -19.62 -0.62
N CYS A 141 1.81 -19.51 -1.92
CA CYS A 141 2.78 -19.74 -3.00
C CYS A 141 2.66 -18.73 -4.17
N ARG A 142 1.68 -17.80 -4.11
CA ARG A 142 1.43 -16.84 -5.18
C ARG A 142 2.27 -15.58 -4.97
N LEU A 143 3.26 -15.37 -5.85
CA LEU A 143 4.09 -14.15 -5.90
C LEU A 143 3.29 -13.04 -6.60
N PRO A 144 3.26 -11.82 -6.04
CA PRO A 144 2.51 -10.72 -6.63
C PRO A 144 3.17 -10.15 -7.88
N VAL A 145 2.37 -9.49 -8.72
CA VAL A 145 2.88 -8.53 -9.70
C VAL A 145 3.29 -7.26 -8.95
N PRO A 146 4.56 -6.82 -9.07
CA PRO A 146 5.00 -5.56 -8.48
C PRO A 146 4.43 -4.37 -9.26
N MET A 147 3.73 -3.46 -8.56
CA MET A 147 3.23 -2.20 -9.09
C MET A 147 4.27 -1.12 -8.78
N PHE A 148 5.15 -0.83 -9.74
CA PHE A 148 6.24 0.14 -9.52
C PHE A 148 5.77 1.57 -9.79
N ASN A 149 5.68 2.41 -8.76
CA ASN A 149 5.46 3.84 -8.91
C ASN A 149 6.74 4.50 -9.45
N ILE A 150 6.81 4.79 -10.75
CA ILE A 150 8.02 5.27 -11.43
C ILE A 150 7.98 6.75 -11.81
N LEU A 151 6.79 7.38 -11.77
CA LEU A 151 6.64 8.81 -12.03
C LEU A 151 5.57 9.39 -11.10
N ASN A 152 5.87 10.53 -10.49
CA ASN A 152 5.06 11.22 -9.51
C ASN A 152 4.58 12.60 -10.00
N GLY A 153 3.37 12.94 -9.59
CA GLY A 153 2.77 14.27 -9.67
C GLY A 153 2.01 14.60 -8.39
N GLY A 154 0.98 15.40 -8.47
CA GLY A 154 0.12 15.77 -7.35
C GLY A 154 0.91 16.23 -6.11
N SER A 155 0.46 15.80 -4.94
CA SER A 155 1.11 16.12 -3.66
C SER A 155 2.54 15.52 -3.55
N HIS A 156 2.82 14.39 -4.20
CA HIS A 156 4.15 13.76 -4.22
C HIS A 156 5.20 14.55 -5.01
N ALA A 157 4.78 15.49 -5.86
CA ALA A 157 5.62 16.43 -6.59
C ALA A 157 5.38 17.89 -6.15
N ASN A 158 4.81 18.14 -4.96
CA ASN A 158 4.44 19.47 -4.48
C ASN A 158 3.57 20.25 -5.48
N TRP A 159 2.70 19.56 -6.21
CA TRP A 159 1.83 20.12 -7.25
C TRP A 159 2.58 20.82 -8.39
N GLN A 160 3.82 20.40 -8.64
CA GLN A 160 4.66 20.87 -9.75
C GLN A 160 4.67 19.81 -10.85
N GLY A 161 3.85 19.96 -11.87
CA GLY A 161 3.77 18.98 -12.96
C GLY A 161 2.34 18.45 -13.13
N THR A 162 2.16 17.12 -13.18
CA THR A 162 0.82 16.52 -13.30
C THR A 162 0.00 16.71 -12.04
N ASP A 163 -1.34 16.79 -12.21
CA ASP A 163 -2.28 16.81 -11.08
C ASP A 163 -2.38 15.43 -10.41
N LEU A 164 -2.18 14.37 -11.20
CA LEU A 164 -2.32 12.97 -10.78
C LEU A 164 -1.06 12.51 -10.06
N GLN A 165 -1.26 11.76 -8.96
CA GLN A 165 -0.22 11.57 -7.96
C GLN A 165 0.82 10.51 -8.31
N GLU A 166 0.40 9.34 -8.83
CA GLU A 166 1.27 8.20 -9.10
C GLU A 166 0.99 7.55 -10.43
N PHE A 167 2.05 7.32 -11.20
CA PHE A 167 2.03 6.57 -12.44
C PHE A 167 2.89 5.33 -12.27
N MET A 168 2.25 4.17 -12.36
CA MET A 168 2.87 2.88 -12.08
C MET A 168 3.02 2.04 -13.34
N ILE A 169 3.97 1.12 -13.31
CA ILE A 169 4.11 0.02 -14.28
C ILE A 169 4.00 -1.33 -13.58
N ALA A 170 3.47 -2.32 -14.32
CA ALA A 170 3.33 -3.69 -13.84
C ALA A 170 3.81 -4.69 -14.91
N PRO A 171 4.89 -5.47 -14.65
CA PRO A 171 5.45 -6.44 -15.59
C PRO A 171 4.64 -7.75 -15.64
N VAL A 172 3.45 -7.71 -16.25
CA VAL A 172 2.50 -8.84 -16.27
C VAL A 172 2.93 -10.01 -17.14
N GLY A 173 3.83 -9.78 -18.10
CA GLY A 173 4.33 -10.79 -19.03
C GLY A 173 5.55 -11.56 -18.55
N ALA A 174 6.11 -11.20 -17.39
CA ALA A 174 7.28 -11.87 -16.83
C ALA A 174 6.98 -13.32 -16.44
N ALA A 175 7.99 -14.21 -16.56
CA ALA A 175 7.84 -15.62 -16.26
C ALA A 175 7.81 -15.93 -14.74
N ASN A 176 8.43 -15.08 -13.94
CA ASN A 176 8.57 -15.23 -12.49
C ASN A 176 8.80 -13.84 -11.86
N PHE A 177 8.85 -13.78 -10.53
CA PHE A 177 9.01 -12.52 -9.82
C PHE A 177 10.39 -11.87 -10.06
N ALA A 178 11.45 -12.66 -10.11
CA ALA A 178 12.80 -12.16 -10.38
C ALA A 178 12.88 -11.44 -11.73
N GLU A 179 12.29 -12.02 -12.79
CA GLU A 179 12.18 -11.36 -14.08
C GLU A 179 11.32 -10.10 -14.05
N ALA A 180 10.19 -10.12 -13.32
CA ALA A 180 9.35 -8.96 -13.15
C ALA A 180 10.10 -7.79 -12.47
N LEU A 181 10.88 -8.09 -11.43
CA LEU A 181 11.72 -7.09 -10.75
C LEU A 181 12.79 -6.53 -11.68
N ARG A 182 13.47 -7.38 -12.47
CA ARG A 182 14.43 -6.96 -13.48
C ARG A 182 13.80 -6.02 -14.51
N TRP A 183 12.67 -6.41 -15.09
CA TRP A 183 11.97 -5.60 -16.09
C TRP A 183 11.54 -4.23 -15.53
N GLY A 184 11.00 -4.21 -14.31
CA GLY A 184 10.65 -2.97 -13.63
C GLY A 184 11.84 -2.03 -13.46
N SER A 185 12.99 -2.56 -13.05
CA SER A 185 14.24 -1.80 -12.91
C SER A 185 14.75 -1.27 -14.26
N GLU A 186 14.73 -2.09 -15.31
CA GLU A 186 15.19 -1.70 -16.65
C GLU A 186 14.29 -0.60 -17.25
N VAL A 187 12.95 -0.70 -17.08
CA VAL A 187 12.02 0.36 -17.51
C VAL A 187 12.24 1.64 -16.71
N TYR A 188 12.46 1.54 -15.39
CA TYR A 188 12.77 2.70 -14.55
C TYR A 188 14.03 3.44 -15.03
N HIS A 189 15.09 2.70 -15.36
CA HIS A 189 16.32 3.31 -15.90
C HIS A 189 16.13 3.86 -17.31
N ALA A 190 15.33 3.22 -18.15
CA ALA A 190 14.96 3.74 -19.47
C ALA A 190 14.16 5.04 -19.32
N LEU A 191 13.20 5.12 -18.39
CA LEU A 191 12.45 6.35 -18.10
C LEU A 191 13.38 7.48 -17.65
N LYS A 192 14.34 7.19 -16.78
CA LYS A 192 15.37 8.19 -16.40
C LYS A 192 16.09 8.78 -17.61
N LYS A 193 16.44 7.93 -18.58
CA LYS A 193 17.09 8.35 -19.81
C LYS A 193 16.14 9.17 -20.69
N VAL A 194 14.92 8.73 -20.89
CA VAL A 194 13.88 9.44 -21.66
C VAL A 194 13.66 10.86 -21.10
N LEU A 195 13.51 10.96 -19.77
CA LEU A 195 13.33 12.24 -19.09
C LEU A 195 14.53 13.16 -19.28
N LYS A 196 15.76 12.63 -19.08
CA LYS A 196 16.99 13.40 -19.24
C LYS A 196 17.18 13.90 -20.67
N ASP A 197 16.94 13.05 -21.67
CA ASP A 197 17.07 13.39 -23.10
C ASP A 197 15.99 14.43 -23.52
N GLY A 198 14.82 14.40 -22.88
CA GLY A 198 13.75 15.40 -23.01
C GLY A 198 13.98 16.71 -22.25
N GLY A 199 15.07 16.84 -21.50
CA GLY A 199 15.38 18.04 -20.71
C GLY A 199 14.58 18.15 -19.39
N TYR A 200 13.92 17.07 -18.94
CA TYR A 200 13.17 17.03 -17.69
C TYR A 200 14.05 16.73 -16.47
N SER A 201 13.57 17.15 -15.30
CA SER A 201 14.19 16.76 -14.02
C SER A 201 14.13 15.25 -13.82
N VAL A 202 15.19 14.68 -13.24
CA VAL A 202 15.26 13.29 -12.78
C VAL A 202 15.36 13.19 -11.26
N GLY A 203 14.96 14.24 -10.54
CA GLY A 203 14.73 14.19 -9.10
C GLY A 203 13.59 13.24 -8.78
N VAL A 204 13.65 12.61 -7.61
CA VAL A 204 12.66 11.60 -7.18
C VAL A 204 11.85 12.09 -5.99
N GLY A 205 10.59 11.69 -5.94
CA GLY A 205 9.70 11.90 -4.80
C GLY A 205 9.95 10.92 -3.64
N ASP A 206 9.09 10.99 -2.64
CA ASP A 206 9.19 10.17 -1.41
C ASP A 206 9.14 8.66 -1.68
N GLU A 207 8.49 8.24 -2.75
CA GLU A 207 8.34 6.84 -3.14
C GLU A 207 9.32 6.37 -4.21
N GLY A 208 10.22 7.26 -4.63
CA GLY A 208 11.30 6.96 -5.59
C GLY A 208 10.93 7.16 -7.05
N GLY A 209 9.68 7.49 -7.39
CA GLY A 209 9.26 7.88 -8.74
C GLY A 209 9.85 9.24 -9.13
N PHE A 210 10.15 9.43 -10.43
CA PHE A 210 10.62 10.72 -10.94
C PHE A 210 9.51 11.77 -10.88
N ALA A 211 9.85 13.02 -10.60
CA ALA A 211 8.92 14.14 -10.49
C ALA A 211 9.23 15.24 -11.54
N PRO A 212 8.98 15.00 -12.84
CA PRO A 212 9.18 15.99 -13.88
C PRO A 212 8.05 17.01 -13.89
N VAL A 213 8.34 18.25 -14.28
CA VAL A 213 7.30 19.25 -14.58
C VAL A 213 6.78 19.02 -15.99
N LEU A 214 5.58 18.47 -16.09
CA LEU A 214 4.89 18.16 -17.35
C LEU A 214 3.81 19.19 -17.67
N LYS A 215 3.42 19.27 -18.94
CA LYS A 215 2.43 20.28 -19.41
C LYS A 215 1.00 19.73 -19.44
N ARG A 216 0.83 18.41 -19.52
CA ARG A 216 -0.46 17.71 -19.53
C ARG A 216 -0.35 16.47 -18.67
N ASN A 217 -1.47 16.06 -18.07
CA ASN A 217 -1.54 14.85 -17.28
C ASN A 217 -1.18 13.59 -18.11
N SER A 218 -1.60 13.53 -19.38
CA SER A 218 -1.30 12.42 -20.29
C SER A 218 0.18 12.32 -20.72
N ASP A 219 0.97 13.39 -20.62
CA ASP A 219 2.40 13.36 -21.01
C ASP A 219 3.19 12.33 -20.20
N ALA A 220 2.80 12.09 -18.96
CA ALA A 220 3.43 11.06 -18.11
C ALA A 220 3.29 9.66 -18.72
N MET A 221 2.09 9.29 -19.17
CA MET A 221 1.85 7.99 -19.80
C MET A 221 2.55 7.85 -21.16
N ASP A 222 2.61 8.93 -21.95
CA ASP A 222 3.35 8.93 -23.20
C ASP A 222 4.85 8.64 -22.96
N LEU A 223 5.46 9.27 -21.93
CA LEU A 223 6.85 9.04 -21.54
C LEU A 223 7.09 7.62 -21.01
N ILE A 224 6.15 7.09 -20.23
CA ILE A 224 6.23 5.71 -19.70
C ILE A 224 6.13 4.68 -20.85
N VAL A 225 5.20 4.85 -21.79
CA VAL A 225 5.11 3.99 -22.99
C VAL A 225 6.39 4.03 -23.81
N GLN A 226 6.98 5.23 -23.95
CA GLN A 226 8.29 5.37 -24.61
C GLN A 226 9.38 4.62 -23.86
N ALA A 227 9.42 4.72 -22.52
CA ALA A 227 10.40 4.04 -21.67
C ALA A 227 10.27 2.51 -21.75
N ILE A 228 9.05 1.97 -21.72
CA ILE A 228 8.79 0.53 -21.88
C ILE A 228 9.37 0.03 -23.20
N LYS A 229 9.08 0.74 -24.32
CA LYS A 229 9.61 0.40 -25.65
C LYS A 229 11.14 0.52 -25.71
N GLN A 230 11.70 1.56 -25.10
CA GLN A 230 13.15 1.77 -25.07
C GLN A 230 13.88 0.72 -24.25
N ALA A 231 13.25 0.18 -23.21
CA ALA A 231 13.75 -0.96 -22.45
C ALA A 231 13.66 -2.30 -23.20
N GLY A 232 13.00 -2.32 -24.39
CA GLY A 232 12.86 -3.54 -25.21
C GLY A 232 11.61 -4.35 -24.92
N TYR A 233 10.65 -3.83 -24.14
CA TYR A 233 9.41 -4.50 -23.79
C TYR A 233 8.22 -3.98 -24.60
N ARG A 234 7.19 -4.82 -24.71
CA ARG A 234 5.94 -4.50 -25.43
C ARG A 234 4.92 -3.92 -24.45
N PRO A 235 4.50 -2.63 -24.64
CA PRO A 235 3.42 -2.08 -23.86
C PRO A 235 2.13 -2.90 -24.05
N GLY A 236 1.49 -3.28 -22.96
CA GLY A 236 0.27 -4.08 -22.98
C GLY A 236 0.49 -5.58 -22.88
N ASP A 237 1.49 -6.14 -23.53
CA ASP A 237 1.79 -7.58 -23.47
C ASP A 237 2.73 -7.90 -22.32
N ASP A 238 3.86 -7.21 -22.25
CA ASP A 238 4.92 -7.46 -21.29
C ASP A 238 4.74 -6.58 -20.04
N VAL A 239 4.50 -5.28 -20.25
CA VAL A 239 4.36 -4.28 -19.18
C VAL A 239 3.12 -3.45 -19.43
N VAL A 240 2.30 -3.29 -18.39
CA VAL A 240 1.08 -2.49 -18.38
C VAL A 240 1.23 -1.27 -17.48
N ILE A 241 0.28 -0.32 -17.58
CA ILE A 241 0.24 0.92 -16.79
C ILE A 241 -0.88 0.83 -15.75
N ALA A 242 -0.61 1.40 -14.58
CA ALA A 242 -1.59 1.68 -13.55
C ALA A 242 -1.45 3.12 -13.05
N LEU A 243 -2.53 3.68 -12.54
CA LEU A 243 -2.60 5.07 -12.14
C LEU A 243 -3.26 5.18 -10.76
N ASP A 244 -2.70 6.05 -9.93
CA ASP A 244 -3.33 6.58 -8.73
C ASP A 244 -3.38 8.11 -8.82
N PRO A 245 -4.51 8.69 -9.20
CA PRO A 245 -4.72 10.12 -9.17
C PRO A 245 -4.73 10.73 -7.78
N ALA A 246 -5.14 10.00 -6.75
CA ALA A 246 -5.46 10.50 -5.42
C ALA A 246 -6.42 11.71 -5.50
N SER A 247 -7.55 11.51 -6.16
CA SER A 247 -8.41 12.60 -6.67
C SER A 247 -9.01 13.48 -5.58
N SER A 248 -9.11 13.01 -4.33
CA SER A 248 -9.50 13.82 -3.18
C SER A 248 -8.61 15.06 -3.02
N GLY A 249 -7.32 14.98 -3.42
CA GLY A 249 -6.35 16.06 -3.30
C GLY A 249 -6.61 17.28 -4.20
N PHE A 250 -7.42 17.12 -5.25
CA PHE A 250 -7.79 18.20 -6.18
C PHE A 250 -9.31 18.33 -6.40
N TYR A 251 -10.11 17.71 -5.52
CA TYR A 251 -11.57 17.85 -5.48
C TYR A 251 -11.97 18.98 -4.57
N GLU A 252 -12.74 19.94 -5.08
CA GLU A 252 -13.20 21.13 -4.36
C GLU A 252 -14.55 21.58 -4.90
N ASP A 253 -15.51 21.82 -4.02
CA ASP A 253 -16.84 22.34 -4.37
C ASP A 253 -17.59 21.53 -5.44
N GLY A 254 -17.45 20.20 -5.41
CA GLY A 254 -18.11 19.29 -6.36
C GLY A 254 -17.41 19.16 -7.71
N LEU A 255 -16.22 19.74 -7.88
CA LEU A 255 -15.45 19.72 -9.12
C LEU A 255 -14.00 19.27 -8.88
N TYR A 256 -13.42 18.65 -9.88
CA TYR A 256 -12.02 18.24 -9.93
C TYR A 256 -11.20 19.32 -10.63
N ASN A 257 -10.25 19.92 -9.91
CA ASN A 257 -9.44 21.03 -10.40
C ASN A 257 -8.16 20.52 -11.08
N LEU A 258 -8.19 20.31 -12.39
CA LEU A 258 -7.03 19.94 -13.18
C LEU A 258 -6.17 21.18 -13.48
N ARG A 259 -5.32 21.55 -12.51
CA ARG A 259 -4.51 22.77 -12.53
C ARG A 259 -3.54 22.82 -13.70
N THR A 260 -2.91 21.66 -13.98
CA THR A 260 -1.96 21.48 -15.10
C THR A 260 -2.61 21.81 -16.46
N GLU A 261 -3.91 21.54 -16.59
CA GLU A 261 -4.67 21.79 -17.82
C GLU A 261 -5.54 23.05 -17.74
N GLY A 262 -5.53 23.75 -16.59
CA GLY A 262 -6.26 25.02 -16.40
C GLY A 262 -7.78 24.88 -16.47
N ARG A 263 -8.34 23.72 -16.08
CA ARG A 263 -9.79 23.46 -16.14
C ARG A 263 -10.31 22.78 -14.88
N LYS A 264 -11.57 23.06 -14.55
CA LYS A 264 -12.34 22.32 -13.55
C LYS A 264 -13.36 21.46 -14.27
N VAL A 265 -13.50 20.21 -13.84
CA VAL A 265 -14.36 19.21 -14.47
C VAL A 265 -15.22 18.52 -13.42
N ASP A 266 -16.37 18.00 -13.82
CA ASP A 266 -17.20 17.17 -12.96
C ASP A 266 -16.81 15.68 -13.03
N ALA A 267 -17.49 14.83 -12.24
CA ALA A 267 -17.22 13.39 -12.23
C ALA A 267 -17.42 12.71 -13.57
N ALA A 268 -18.44 13.14 -14.35
CA ALA A 268 -18.71 12.55 -15.67
C ALA A 268 -17.59 12.87 -16.67
N GLU A 269 -17.06 14.10 -16.63
CA GLU A 269 -15.92 14.50 -17.45
C GLU A 269 -14.63 13.77 -17.06
N MET A 270 -14.41 13.55 -15.74
CA MET A 270 -13.30 12.70 -15.25
C MET A 270 -13.41 11.27 -15.77
N VAL A 271 -14.59 10.66 -15.67
CA VAL A 271 -14.85 9.30 -16.17
C VAL A 271 -14.61 9.22 -17.67
N ALA A 272 -15.09 10.20 -18.46
CA ALA A 272 -14.85 10.27 -19.90
C ALA A 272 -13.34 10.35 -20.23
N MET A 273 -12.58 11.15 -19.48
CA MET A 273 -11.12 11.24 -19.64
C MET A 273 -10.44 9.90 -19.40
N TYR A 274 -10.81 9.19 -18.33
CA TYR A 274 -10.25 7.87 -18.04
C TYR A 274 -10.66 6.83 -19.09
N ALA A 275 -11.88 6.88 -19.59
CA ALA A 275 -12.34 6.00 -20.66
C ALA A 275 -11.51 6.17 -21.95
N ASP A 276 -11.20 7.40 -22.35
CA ASP A 276 -10.30 7.69 -23.47
C ASP A 276 -8.88 7.12 -23.22
N TRP A 277 -8.38 7.22 -21.98
CA TRP A 277 -7.05 6.71 -21.63
C TRP A 277 -6.97 5.19 -21.62
N VAL A 278 -8.01 4.50 -21.15
CA VAL A 278 -8.10 3.03 -21.17
C VAL A 278 -8.06 2.50 -22.61
N VAL A 279 -8.61 3.25 -23.58
CA VAL A 279 -8.51 2.90 -25.01
C VAL A 279 -7.11 3.19 -25.59
N LYS A 280 -6.49 4.29 -25.17
CA LYS A 280 -5.23 4.78 -25.75
C LYS A 280 -3.99 4.09 -25.18
N TYR A 281 -4.00 3.75 -23.91
CA TYR A 281 -2.83 3.22 -23.18
C TYR A 281 -3.07 1.79 -22.67
N PRO A 282 -2.02 1.00 -22.41
CA PRO A 282 -2.15 -0.34 -21.85
C PRO A 282 -2.49 -0.30 -20.35
N PHE A 283 -3.66 0.18 -20.04
CA PHE A 283 -4.13 0.53 -18.70
C PHE A 283 -4.82 -0.67 -18.04
N VAL A 284 -4.56 -0.96 -16.75
CA VAL A 284 -5.17 -2.10 -16.05
C VAL A 284 -5.71 -1.78 -14.66
N VAL A 285 -5.26 -0.71 -14.00
CA VAL A 285 -5.68 -0.30 -12.66
C VAL A 285 -5.86 1.20 -12.59
N LEU A 286 -6.98 1.64 -12.04
CA LEU A 286 -7.24 3.01 -11.61
C LEU A 286 -7.56 2.99 -10.12
N GLU A 287 -6.62 3.48 -9.30
CA GLU A 287 -6.79 3.68 -7.86
C GLU A 287 -7.29 5.11 -7.62
N ASP A 288 -8.22 5.30 -6.69
CA ASP A 288 -8.79 6.61 -6.29
C ASP A 288 -9.04 7.58 -7.44
N GLY A 289 -9.69 7.05 -8.50
CA GLY A 289 -10.01 7.82 -9.70
C GLY A 289 -10.95 9.00 -9.44
N LEU A 290 -11.69 8.97 -8.34
CA LEU A 290 -12.58 10.03 -7.86
C LEU A 290 -12.41 10.23 -6.35
N ALA A 291 -12.95 11.32 -5.81
CA ALA A 291 -12.80 11.69 -4.40
C ALA A 291 -13.46 10.68 -3.45
N GLU A 292 -12.94 10.55 -2.23
CA GLU A 292 -13.30 9.54 -1.21
C GLU A 292 -14.76 9.56 -0.74
N ASP A 293 -15.47 10.68 -0.95
CA ASP A 293 -16.89 10.82 -0.62
C ASP A 293 -17.79 11.05 -1.85
N ASP A 294 -17.24 11.01 -3.08
CA ASP A 294 -18.02 11.11 -4.33
C ASP A 294 -18.59 9.75 -4.75
N TRP A 295 -19.39 9.14 -3.89
CA TRP A 295 -20.00 7.82 -4.13
C TRP A 295 -20.84 7.76 -5.41
N ALA A 296 -21.48 8.86 -5.80
CA ALA A 296 -22.24 8.93 -7.04
C ALA A 296 -21.33 8.89 -8.27
N GLY A 297 -20.22 9.63 -8.23
CA GLY A 297 -19.19 9.57 -9.27
C GLY A 297 -18.57 8.20 -9.39
N TRP A 298 -18.25 7.54 -8.27
CA TRP A 298 -17.71 6.17 -8.27
C TRP A 298 -18.66 5.15 -8.92
N LYS A 299 -19.98 5.29 -8.73
CA LYS A 299 -20.97 4.45 -9.44
C LYS A 299 -20.91 4.66 -10.97
N LEU A 300 -20.75 5.91 -11.42
CA LEU A 300 -20.57 6.21 -12.83
C LEU A 300 -19.27 5.61 -13.36
N LEU A 301 -18.18 5.75 -12.61
CA LEU A 301 -16.88 5.20 -12.94
C LEU A 301 -16.92 3.68 -13.08
N ASN A 302 -17.53 2.99 -12.11
CA ASN A 302 -17.64 1.53 -12.15
C ASN A 302 -18.56 1.04 -13.27
N ALA A 303 -19.64 1.75 -13.55
CA ALA A 303 -20.53 1.42 -14.66
C ALA A 303 -19.83 1.53 -16.04
N GLU A 304 -18.90 2.49 -16.21
CA GLU A 304 -18.19 2.69 -17.48
C GLU A 304 -16.95 1.81 -17.62
N LEU A 305 -16.19 1.62 -16.53
CA LEU A 305 -14.85 1.01 -16.59
C LEU A 305 -14.69 -0.28 -15.78
N GLY A 306 -15.63 -0.60 -14.90
CA GLY A 306 -15.51 -1.75 -14.00
C GLY A 306 -15.40 -3.11 -14.68
N ASP A 307 -15.87 -3.24 -15.90
CA ASP A 307 -15.69 -4.46 -16.73
C ASP A 307 -14.40 -4.46 -17.57
N LYS A 308 -13.65 -3.36 -17.56
CA LYS A 308 -12.46 -3.17 -18.42
C LYS A 308 -11.17 -3.21 -17.64
N ILE A 309 -11.16 -2.62 -16.42
CA ILE A 309 -9.98 -2.48 -15.55
C ILE A 309 -10.33 -2.69 -14.08
N GLU A 310 -9.33 -2.89 -13.24
CA GLU A 310 -9.51 -2.79 -11.79
C GLU A 310 -9.70 -1.34 -11.35
N LEU A 311 -10.78 -1.11 -10.60
CA LEU A 311 -11.07 0.15 -9.92
C LEU A 311 -10.83 -0.06 -8.42
N VAL A 312 -9.72 0.48 -7.94
CA VAL A 312 -9.23 0.28 -6.58
C VAL A 312 -9.61 1.48 -5.71
N GLY A 313 -10.33 1.24 -4.61
CA GLY A 313 -10.55 2.29 -3.60
C GLY A 313 -9.49 2.23 -2.51
N ASP A 314 -8.75 3.33 -2.33
CA ASP A 314 -7.83 3.59 -1.22
C ASP A 314 -8.51 4.45 -0.16
N ASP A 315 -8.54 5.77 -0.33
CA ASP A 315 -9.19 6.69 0.61
C ASP A 315 -10.70 6.45 0.69
N LEU A 316 -11.31 5.94 -0.39
CA LEU A 316 -12.72 5.53 -0.40
C LEU A 316 -13.02 4.47 0.67
N PHE A 317 -12.14 3.50 0.90
CA PHE A 317 -12.39 2.36 1.77
C PHE A 317 -11.53 2.32 3.03
N VAL A 318 -10.35 2.91 3.02
CA VAL A 318 -9.36 2.97 4.12
C VAL A 318 -9.16 1.63 4.85
N THR A 319 -9.17 0.52 4.10
CA THR A 319 -9.07 -0.86 4.64
C THR A 319 -10.17 -1.20 5.66
N ASN A 320 -11.27 -0.43 5.69
CA ASN A 320 -12.36 -0.56 6.66
C ASN A 320 -13.48 -1.45 6.13
N VAL A 321 -13.81 -2.54 6.85
CA VAL A 321 -14.82 -3.53 6.44
C VAL A 321 -16.23 -2.94 6.23
N GLU A 322 -16.62 -1.92 7.01
CA GLU A 322 -17.93 -1.28 6.87
C GLU A 322 -18.00 -0.47 5.57
N ARG A 323 -16.93 0.27 5.24
CA ARG A 323 -16.87 1.03 3.99
C ARG A 323 -16.73 0.12 2.77
N ILE A 324 -15.96 -0.97 2.88
CA ILE A 324 -15.85 -2.00 1.81
C ILE A 324 -17.22 -2.66 1.59
N GLN A 325 -17.93 -3.05 2.66
CA GLN A 325 -19.26 -3.65 2.58
C GLN A 325 -20.23 -2.70 1.85
N ARG A 326 -20.25 -1.42 2.22
CA ARG A 326 -21.04 -0.41 1.53
C ARG A 326 -20.65 -0.32 0.04
N GLY A 327 -19.37 -0.34 -0.27
CA GLY A 327 -18.88 -0.30 -1.65
C GLY A 327 -19.36 -1.47 -2.49
N ILE A 328 -19.38 -2.66 -1.90
CA ILE A 328 -19.91 -3.90 -2.51
C ILE A 328 -21.41 -3.76 -2.77
N GLU A 329 -22.18 -3.34 -1.76
CA GLU A 329 -23.64 -3.17 -1.85
C GLU A 329 -24.04 -2.11 -2.88
N GLU A 330 -23.28 -1.02 -2.96
CA GLU A 330 -23.53 0.08 -3.88
C GLU A 330 -22.88 -0.12 -5.27
N ASN A 331 -22.08 -1.19 -5.46
CA ASN A 331 -21.35 -1.53 -6.70
C ASN A 331 -20.53 -0.36 -7.24
N VAL A 332 -19.63 0.21 -6.40
CA VAL A 332 -18.87 1.43 -6.72
C VAL A 332 -17.46 1.15 -7.22
N ALA A 333 -16.90 -0.03 -6.94
CA ALA A 333 -15.55 -0.45 -7.32
C ALA A 333 -15.52 -1.96 -7.55
N ASN A 334 -14.35 -2.53 -7.84
CA ASN A 334 -14.14 -3.97 -7.96
C ASN A 334 -12.84 -4.45 -7.30
N ALA A 335 -12.14 -3.55 -6.60
CA ALA A 335 -10.95 -3.88 -5.82
C ALA A 335 -10.76 -2.89 -4.66
N VAL A 336 -9.97 -3.28 -3.67
CA VAL A 336 -9.64 -2.48 -2.49
C VAL A 336 -8.13 -2.39 -2.30
N LEU A 337 -7.63 -1.19 -1.93
CA LEU A 337 -6.26 -1.03 -1.46
C LEU A 337 -6.18 -1.42 0.02
N ILE A 338 -5.15 -2.16 0.39
CA ILE A 338 -4.94 -2.68 1.74
C ILE A 338 -3.70 -2.04 2.36
N LYS A 339 -3.93 -1.20 3.35
CA LYS A 339 -2.90 -0.54 4.15
C LYS A 339 -3.12 -0.85 5.63
N LEU A 340 -2.25 -1.66 6.24
CA LEU A 340 -2.41 -2.12 7.62
C LEU A 340 -2.62 -0.99 8.63
N ASN A 341 -1.93 0.14 8.45
CA ASN A 341 -2.02 1.24 9.40
C ASN A 341 -3.28 2.11 9.26
N GLN A 342 -4.04 1.98 8.13
CA GLN A 342 -5.33 2.65 7.99
C GLN A 342 -6.40 2.07 8.92
N ILE A 343 -6.28 0.76 9.25
CA ILE A 343 -7.20 0.07 10.15
C ILE A 343 -6.57 -0.25 11.51
N GLY A 344 -5.28 -0.62 11.56
CA GLY A 344 -4.47 -0.67 12.77
C GLY A 344 -4.32 -2.03 13.45
N SER A 345 -4.81 -3.13 12.86
CA SER A 345 -4.49 -4.50 13.31
C SER A 345 -4.39 -5.49 12.15
N LEU A 346 -3.66 -6.58 12.35
CA LEU A 346 -3.53 -7.65 11.36
C LEU A 346 -4.87 -8.36 11.13
N THR A 347 -5.63 -8.65 12.17
CA THR A 347 -6.90 -9.37 12.06
C THR A 347 -7.96 -8.56 11.31
N GLU A 348 -8.07 -7.25 11.54
CA GLU A 348 -8.97 -6.39 10.77
C GLU A 348 -8.53 -6.29 9.31
N THR A 349 -7.23 -6.21 9.05
CA THR A 349 -6.67 -6.22 7.68
C THR A 349 -7.03 -7.51 6.93
N VAL A 350 -6.86 -8.67 7.57
CA VAL A 350 -7.24 -9.96 6.98
C VAL A 350 -8.75 -10.04 6.74
N ALA A 351 -9.56 -9.50 7.65
CA ALA A 351 -11.01 -9.43 7.48
C ALA A 351 -11.41 -8.59 6.25
N ALA A 352 -10.75 -7.45 6.03
CA ALA A 352 -10.97 -6.61 4.85
C ALA A 352 -10.64 -7.34 3.54
N VAL A 353 -9.52 -8.05 3.47
CA VAL A 353 -9.16 -8.87 2.30
C VAL A 353 -10.16 -9.99 2.07
N ASN A 354 -10.55 -10.71 3.12
CA ASN A 354 -11.52 -11.79 3.01
C ASN A 354 -12.89 -11.30 2.55
N LEU A 355 -13.32 -10.12 3.01
CA LEU A 355 -14.58 -9.51 2.57
C LEU A 355 -14.53 -9.18 1.07
N ALA A 356 -13.44 -8.56 0.59
CA ALA A 356 -13.24 -8.27 -0.83
C ALA A 356 -13.30 -9.56 -1.67
N TYR A 357 -12.60 -10.61 -1.26
CA TYR A 357 -12.61 -11.90 -1.96
C TYR A 357 -13.98 -12.57 -1.96
N GLY A 358 -14.74 -12.46 -0.87
CA GLY A 358 -16.12 -12.94 -0.79
C GLY A 358 -17.03 -12.30 -1.82
N ALA A 359 -16.71 -11.10 -2.28
CA ALA A 359 -17.43 -10.36 -3.32
C ALA A 359 -16.81 -10.52 -4.73
N ASN A 360 -15.80 -11.36 -4.91
CA ASN A 360 -14.98 -11.47 -6.13
C ASN A 360 -14.26 -10.16 -6.49
N TRP A 361 -13.94 -9.33 -5.51
CA TRP A 361 -13.12 -8.14 -5.68
C TRP A 361 -11.64 -8.47 -5.58
N GLY A 362 -10.80 -7.63 -6.24
CA GLY A 362 -9.36 -7.63 -6.04
C GLY A 362 -8.96 -7.00 -4.69
N ALA A 363 -7.76 -7.34 -4.23
CA ALA A 363 -7.13 -6.69 -3.08
C ALA A 363 -5.67 -6.42 -3.40
N MET A 364 -5.24 -5.16 -3.32
CA MET A 364 -3.87 -4.73 -3.58
C MET A 364 -3.22 -4.27 -2.27
N VAL A 365 -2.23 -5.02 -1.79
CA VAL A 365 -1.47 -4.60 -0.60
C VAL A 365 -0.55 -3.44 -0.95
N SER A 366 -0.50 -2.43 -0.08
CA SER A 366 0.24 -1.19 -0.34
C SER A 366 1.14 -0.80 0.82
N HIS A 367 2.23 -0.12 0.46
CA HIS A 367 3.08 0.66 1.37
C HIS A 367 2.41 2.00 1.75
N ARG A 368 3.15 2.83 2.48
CA ARG A 368 2.82 4.25 2.71
C ARG A 368 3.97 5.13 2.22
N SER A 369 3.70 6.44 2.09
CA SER A 369 4.74 7.42 1.71
C SER A 369 5.86 7.52 2.73
N GLY A 370 5.58 7.43 4.03
CA GLY A 370 6.57 7.28 5.10
C GLY A 370 6.77 5.83 5.50
N GLU A 371 7.79 5.19 4.95
CA GLU A 371 8.10 3.78 5.16
C GLU A 371 9.29 3.56 6.08
N THR A 372 9.39 2.34 6.57
CA THR A 372 10.57 1.80 7.24
C THR A 372 11.16 0.67 6.40
N VAL A 373 12.30 0.11 6.83
CA VAL A 373 12.89 -1.09 6.19
C VAL A 373 12.14 -2.39 6.55
N ASP A 374 11.03 -2.30 7.28
CA ASP A 374 10.19 -3.45 7.59
C ASP A 374 9.51 -3.98 6.33
N SER A 375 9.65 -5.29 6.07
CA SER A 375 9.15 -5.97 4.87
C SER A 375 7.85 -6.74 5.09
N PHE A 376 7.13 -6.52 6.19
CA PHE A 376 5.93 -7.29 6.57
C PHE A 376 4.91 -7.42 5.43
N ILE A 377 4.67 -6.35 4.68
CA ILE A 377 3.70 -6.35 3.59
C ILE A 377 4.06 -7.28 2.43
N ALA A 378 5.34 -7.59 2.22
CA ALA A 378 5.77 -8.57 1.23
C ALA A 378 5.33 -9.99 1.63
N ASP A 379 5.57 -10.39 2.88
CA ASP A 379 5.12 -11.65 3.43
C ASP A 379 3.59 -11.74 3.46
N LEU A 380 2.89 -10.67 3.89
CA LEU A 380 1.44 -10.59 3.93
C LEU A 380 0.81 -10.79 2.54
N THR A 381 1.37 -10.16 1.51
CA THR A 381 0.87 -10.28 0.13
C THR A 381 0.90 -11.71 -0.37
N VAL A 382 1.99 -12.44 -0.09
CA VAL A 382 2.11 -13.86 -0.46
C VAL A 382 1.23 -14.72 0.42
N ALA A 383 1.14 -14.43 1.71
CA ALA A 383 0.29 -15.16 2.65
C ALA A 383 -1.19 -15.13 2.25
N LEU A 384 -1.69 -13.96 1.86
CA LEU A 384 -3.10 -13.77 1.47
C LEU A 384 -3.35 -14.00 -0.02
N GLY A 385 -2.28 -14.22 -0.83
CA GLY A 385 -2.38 -14.48 -2.26
C GLY A 385 -3.01 -13.33 -3.05
N THR A 386 -2.80 -12.07 -2.62
CA THR A 386 -3.50 -10.89 -3.21
C THR A 386 -3.17 -10.65 -4.67
N GLY A 387 -2.04 -11.13 -5.15
CA GLY A 387 -1.71 -11.15 -6.58
C GLY A 387 -1.01 -9.89 -7.08
N HIS A 388 -1.09 -8.77 -6.39
CA HIS A 388 -0.34 -7.54 -6.72
C HIS A 388 0.03 -6.77 -5.45
N LEU A 389 1.14 -6.03 -5.52
CA LEU A 389 1.72 -5.26 -4.42
C LEU A 389 2.21 -3.90 -4.93
N LYS A 390 1.72 -2.82 -4.32
CA LYS A 390 2.18 -1.45 -4.54
C LYS A 390 3.19 -1.09 -3.45
N THR A 391 4.48 -0.89 -3.80
CA THR A 391 5.50 -0.53 -2.80
C THR A 391 6.60 0.41 -3.34
N GLY A 392 6.21 1.34 -4.22
CA GLY A 392 7.06 2.41 -4.73
C GLY A 392 7.93 2.00 -5.91
N ALA A 393 8.89 2.84 -6.26
CA ALA A 393 9.85 2.59 -7.34
C ALA A 393 10.88 1.51 -6.95
N PRO A 394 11.59 0.91 -7.92
CA PRO A 394 12.70 -0.02 -7.64
C PRO A 394 13.96 0.73 -7.21
N CYS A 395 13.82 1.69 -6.33
CA CYS A 395 14.89 2.45 -5.70
C CYS A 395 14.46 2.93 -4.30
N ARG A 396 15.39 3.47 -3.50
CA ARG A 396 15.24 3.79 -2.07
C ARG A 396 15.13 2.51 -1.22
N GLY A 397 15.99 2.38 -0.22
CA GLY A 397 16.18 1.14 0.54
C GLY A 397 14.91 0.58 1.17
N GLU A 398 14.05 1.46 1.70
CA GLU A 398 12.78 1.09 2.32
C GLU A 398 11.74 0.52 1.34
N ARG A 399 11.84 0.84 0.04
CA ARG A 399 11.01 0.26 -1.03
C ARG A 399 11.62 -1.05 -1.51
N VAL A 400 12.91 -1.01 -1.84
CA VAL A 400 13.67 -2.15 -2.38
C VAL A 400 13.66 -3.33 -1.42
N GLU A 401 13.65 -3.11 -0.10
CA GLU A 401 13.62 -4.22 0.88
C GLU A 401 12.37 -5.10 0.74
N LYS A 402 11.20 -4.52 0.41
CA LYS A 402 9.99 -5.30 0.16
C LYS A 402 10.13 -6.18 -1.09
N TYR A 403 10.72 -5.65 -2.16
CA TYR A 403 11.01 -6.41 -3.37
C TYR A 403 12.07 -7.49 -3.12
N ASN A 404 13.13 -7.18 -2.39
CA ASN A 404 14.15 -8.15 -2.00
C ASN A 404 13.57 -9.28 -1.13
N GLN A 405 12.61 -8.96 -0.26
CA GLN A 405 11.92 -9.99 0.53
C GLN A 405 11.10 -10.92 -0.36
N LEU A 406 10.42 -10.41 -1.38
CA LEU A 406 9.71 -11.25 -2.35
C LEU A 406 10.66 -12.15 -3.15
N MET A 407 11.88 -11.68 -3.48
CA MET A 407 12.93 -12.53 -4.08
C MET A 407 13.31 -13.69 -3.15
N ARG A 408 13.51 -13.41 -1.85
CA ARG A 408 13.81 -14.46 -0.85
C ARG A 408 12.65 -15.46 -0.70
N ILE A 409 11.41 -14.97 -0.76
CA ILE A 409 10.21 -15.81 -0.72
C ILE A 409 10.13 -16.69 -1.97
N GLU A 410 10.37 -16.13 -3.16
CA GLU A 410 10.40 -16.92 -4.42
C GLU A 410 11.44 -18.03 -4.35
N GLU A 411 12.66 -17.71 -3.89
CA GLU A 411 13.73 -18.67 -3.69
C GLU A 411 13.34 -19.78 -2.69
N ALA A 412 12.74 -19.41 -1.55
CA ALA A 412 12.28 -20.35 -0.53
C ALA A 412 11.14 -21.27 -1.01
N LEU A 413 10.30 -20.78 -1.94
CA LEU A 413 9.22 -21.57 -2.56
C LEU A 413 9.74 -22.51 -3.66
N GLY A 414 10.84 -22.15 -4.34
CA GLY A 414 11.39 -22.91 -5.43
C GLY A 414 10.35 -23.23 -6.51
N ASN A 415 10.22 -24.50 -6.87
CA ASN A 415 9.26 -24.94 -7.91
C ASN A 415 7.78 -24.77 -7.53
N SER A 416 7.46 -24.44 -6.28
CA SER A 416 6.10 -24.15 -5.83
C SER A 416 5.71 -22.68 -6.02
N ALA A 417 6.67 -21.83 -6.36
CA ALA A 417 6.40 -20.40 -6.61
C ALA A 417 5.52 -20.23 -7.86
N VAL A 418 4.46 -19.43 -7.74
CA VAL A 418 3.55 -19.12 -8.84
C VAL A 418 3.48 -17.61 -8.99
N TYR A 419 4.08 -17.08 -10.04
CA TYR A 419 3.96 -15.67 -10.36
C TYR A 419 2.56 -15.34 -10.87
N ALA A 420 1.91 -14.34 -10.29
CA ALA A 420 0.52 -14.03 -10.59
C ALA A 420 0.32 -13.55 -12.05
N GLY A 421 1.28 -12.79 -12.59
CA GLY A 421 1.22 -12.28 -13.95
C GLY A 421 -0.09 -11.54 -14.23
N ARG A 422 -0.60 -11.62 -15.47
CA ARG A 422 -1.86 -10.97 -15.84
C ARG A 422 -3.08 -11.45 -15.02
N LYS A 423 -3.01 -12.64 -14.43
CA LYS A 423 -4.06 -13.18 -13.56
C LYS A 423 -4.08 -12.55 -12.15
N ALA A 424 -3.20 -11.59 -11.89
CA ALA A 424 -3.27 -10.78 -10.66
C ALA A 424 -4.53 -9.94 -10.62
N PHE A 425 -4.92 -9.42 -11.76
CA PHE A 425 -6.03 -8.49 -11.91
C PHE A 425 -7.36 -9.22 -12.11
N VAL A 426 -8.42 -8.65 -11.59
CA VAL A 426 -9.78 -9.22 -11.62
C VAL A 426 -10.34 -9.29 -13.03
N ARG A 427 -9.78 -8.53 -13.98
CA ARG A 427 -10.23 -8.42 -15.38
C ARG A 427 -9.17 -8.91 -16.38
#